data_105d920ec80aee6c5d8abe5373833501
#
_entry.id   105d920ec80aee6c5d8abe5373833501
#
_cell.length_a   1.000
_cell.length_b   1.000
_cell.length_c   1.000
_cell.angle_alpha   90.00
_cell.angle_beta   90.00
_cell.angle_gamma   90.00
#
_symmetry.space_group_name_H-M   'P 1'
#
loop_
_entity.id
_entity.type
_entity.pdbx_description
1 polymer ?
#
loop_
_entity_poly.entity_id
_entity_poly.type
_entity_poly.pdbx_seq_one_letter_code
_entity_poly.pdbx_strand_id
1 'polypeptide(L)'
;PETEENRSFVRRLLLRLTETTDVVLLNPGLHLDDHWDLTPDVNRRVHSIERLVTPRNNLGVQTRVISGASAFIGNYGGLSYLAPMCGVRSLAFYSNPDGFSVHHLELAHRVFSKLKRGSFLALDVQALDMVGLVAGGLPLLSPELAGVDEA
;
A
#
# COMPACT_ATOMS: atom_id res chain seq x y z
N PRO A 1 -7.96 -6.79 -11.10
CA PRO A 1 -7.80 -8.06 -11.82
C PRO A 1 -6.33 -8.44 -11.90
N GLU A 2 -6.10 -9.76 -11.89
CA GLU A 2 -4.77 -10.33 -12.01
C GLU A 2 -4.35 -10.31 -13.48
N THR A 3 -3.61 -9.29 -13.88
CA THR A 3 -3.03 -9.17 -15.22
C THR A 3 -1.50 -9.28 -15.13
N GLU A 4 -0.85 -9.69 -16.21
CA GLU A 4 0.61 -9.74 -16.28
C GLU A 4 1.24 -8.36 -16.06
N GLU A 5 0.58 -7.31 -16.49
CA GLU A 5 0.98 -5.93 -16.28
C GLU A 5 0.99 -5.56 -14.79
N ASN A 6 -0.08 -5.89 -14.06
CA ASN A 6 -0.16 -5.68 -12.63
C ASN A 6 0.89 -6.49 -11.86
N ARG A 7 1.12 -7.74 -12.25
CA ARG A 7 2.19 -8.57 -11.66
C ARG A 7 3.57 -7.97 -11.89
N SER A 8 3.84 -7.54 -13.12
CA SER A 8 5.10 -6.89 -13.48
C SER A 8 5.32 -5.58 -12.70
N PHE A 9 4.26 -4.77 -12.55
CA PHE A 9 4.29 -3.56 -11.74
C PHE A 9 4.67 -3.88 -10.29
N VAL A 10 3.95 -4.81 -9.64
CA VAL A 10 4.21 -5.16 -8.25
C VAL A 10 5.61 -5.73 -8.05
N ARG A 11 6.09 -6.58 -8.97
CA ARG A 11 7.46 -7.12 -8.92
C ARG A 11 8.51 -6.01 -8.98
N ARG A 12 8.38 -5.05 -9.91
CA ARG A 12 9.29 -3.90 -10.02
C ARG A 12 9.26 -3.04 -8.75
N LEU A 13 8.07 -2.81 -8.20
CA LEU A 13 7.89 -2.07 -6.97
C LEU A 13 8.62 -2.75 -5.80
N LEU A 14 8.43 -4.06 -5.61
CA LEU A 14 9.10 -4.82 -4.56
C LEU A 14 10.63 -4.77 -4.71
N LEU A 15 11.15 -4.99 -5.91
CA LEU A 15 12.59 -4.91 -6.18
C LEU A 15 13.13 -3.54 -5.77
N ARG A 16 12.44 -2.47 -6.14
CA ARG A 16 12.87 -1.10 -5.82
C ARG A 16 12.83 -0.80 -4.32
N LEU A 17 11.76 -1.18 -3.66
CA LEU A 17 11.61 -0.98 -2.20
C LEU A 17 12.67 -1.75 -1.41
N THR A 18 12.95 -2.98 -1.80
CA THR A 18 13.90 -3.84 -1.08
C THR A 18 15.38 -3.47 -1.28
N GLU A 19 15.69 -2.49 -2.14
CA GLU A 19 17.04 -1.92 -2.19
C GLU A 19 17.42 -1.23 -0.86
N THR A 20 16.45 -0.58 -0.21
CA THR A 20 16.71 0.28 0.96
C THR A 20 15.88 -0.05 2.19
N THR A 21 14.76 -0.78 2.05
CA THR A 21 13.75 -0.94 3.10
C THR A 21 13.34 -2.40 3.24
N ASP A 22 13.03 -2.82 4.46
CA ASP A 22 12.36 -4.10 4.70
C ASP A 22 10.88 -3.97 4.35
N VAL A 23 10.34 -4.98 3.67
CA VAL A 23 8.95 -5.05 3.24
C VAL A 23 8.25 -6.20 3.93
N VAL A 24 7.09 -5.93 4.52
CA VAL A 24 6.22 -6.96 5.10
C VAL A 24 5.00 -7.14 4.21
N LEU A 25 4.88 -8.31 3.62
CA LEU A 25 3.70 -8.71 2.85
C LEU A 25 2.58 -9.08 3.80
N LEU A 26 1.41 -8.46 3.58
CA LEU A 26 0.20 -8.73 4.36
C LEU A 26 -0.64 -9.88 3.80
N ASN A 27 -0.01 -10.79 3.06
CA ASN A 27 -0.66 -11.98 2.52
C ASN A 27 -1.17 -12.85 3.66
N PRO A 28 -2.49 -13.08 3.77
CA PRO A 28 -3.02 -13.91 4.85
C PRO A 28 -2.87 -15.41 4.60
N GLY A 29 -2.53 -15.87 3.39
CA GLY A 29 -2.61 -17.27 2.99
C GLY A 29 -4.04 -17.84 3.06
N LEU A 30 -5.03 -16.98 3.19
CA LEU A 30 -6.43 -17.31 3.28
C LEU A 30 -7.11 -16.93 1.96
N HIS A 31 -7.74 -17.87 1.31
CA HIS A 31 -8.59 -17.58 0.14
C HIS A 31 -9.88 -16.89 0.61
N LEU A 32 -9.80 -15.56 0.72
CA LEU A 32 -10.89 -14.70 1.20
C LEU A 32 -11.39 -13.82 0.06
N ASP A 33 -11.70 -14.16 -1.06
CA ASP A 33 -12.07 -13.40 -2.25
C ASP A 33 -11.08 -13.65 -3.41
N ASP A 34 -11.24 -12.90 -4.49
CA ASP A 34 -10.35 -12.91 -5.67
C ASP A 34 -8.98 -12.25 -5.41
N HIS A 35 -8.52 -12.24 -4.16
CA HIS A 35 -7.21 -11.69 -3.80
C HIS A 35 -6.10 -12.67 -4.18
N TRP A 36 -5.13 -12.13 -4.88
CA TRP A 36 -3.93 -12.84 -5.24
C TRP A 36 -2.82 -12.56 -4.21
N ASP A 37 -2.31 -13.62 -3.61
CA ASP A 37 -1.18 -13.56 -2.71
C ASP A 37 0.13 -13.50 -3.49
N LEU A 38 0.96 -12.51 -3.17
CA LEU A 38 2.30 -12.39 -3.73
C LEU A 38 3.18 -13.52 -3.21
N THR A 39 3.75 -14.31 -4.11
CA THR A 39 4.82 -15.24 -3.74
C THR A 39 6.11 -14.43 -3.59
N PRO A 40 6.72 -14.36 -2.41
CA PRO A 40 7.97 -13.65 -2.24
C PRO A 40 9.06 -14.37 -3.04
N ASP A 41 9.58 -13.74 -4.08
CA ASP A 41 10.91 -14.09 -4.58
C ASP A 41 11.89 -13.90 -3.41
N VAL A 42 12.84 -14.83 -3.27
CA VAL A 42 13.72 -14.97 -2.10
C VAL A 42 14.61 -13.74 -1.92
N ASN A 43 14.03 -12.64 -1.49
CA ASN A 43 14.75 -11.46 -1.06
C ASN A 43 14.77 -11.43 0.48
N ARG A 44 15.95 -11.29 1.07
CA ARG A 44 16.13 -11.26 2.54
C ARG A 44 15.39 -10.13 3.25
N ARG A 45 14.97 -9.10 2.51
CA ARG A 45 14.22 -7.96 3.02
C ARG A 45 12.70 -8.07 2.83
N VAL A 46 12.23 -9.21 2.31
CA VAL A 46 10.79 -9.48 2.18
C VAL A 46 10.37 -10.47 3.25
N HIS A 47 9.44 -10.06 4.09
CA HIS A 47 8.87 -10.84 5.19
C HIS A 47 7.39 -11.11 4.91
N SER A 48 6.85 -12.21 5.38
CA SER A 48 5.41 -12.53 5.27
C SER A 48 4.80 -12.74 6.65
N ILE A 49 3.55 -12.33 6.81
CA ILE A 49 2.76 -12.59 8.02
C ILE A 49 1.96 -13.89 7.95
N GLU A 50 1.98 -14.60 6.84
CA GLU A 50 1.13 -15.77 6.56
C GLU A 50 1.09 -16.77 7.71
N ARG A 51 2.26 -17.08 8.30
CA ARG A 51 2.35 -18.02 9.42
C ARG A 51 1.79 -17.51 10.74
N LEU A 52 1.50 -16.23 10.85
CA LEU A 52 0.98 -15.57 12.04
C LEU A 52 -0.53 -15.39 11.98
N VAL A 53 -1.13 -15.58 10.81
CA VAL A 53 -2.51 -15.23 10.51
C VAL A 53 -3.41 -16.47 10.61
N THR A 54 -4.58 -16.28 11.19
CA THR A 54 -5.71 -17.21 11.20
C THR A 54 -6.98 -16.43 10.85
N PRO A 55 -8.07 -17.06 10.43
CA PRO A 55 -9.33 -16.35 10.15
C PRO A 55 -9.82 -15.48 11.32
N ARG A 56 -9.49 -15.87 12.56
CA ARG A 56 -9.93 -15.15 13.77
C ARG A 56 -9.10 -13.92 14.10
N ASN A 57 -7.80 -13.92 13.76
CA ASN A 57 -6.88 -12.84 14.13
C ASN A 57 -6.39 -12.01 12.95
N ASN A 58 -6.82 -12.33 11.71
CA ASN A 58 -6.31 -11.73 10.47
C ASN A 58 -6.28 -10.20 10.54
N LEU A 59 -7.42 -9.57 10.77
CA LEU A 59 -7.51 -8.10 10.83
C LEU A 59 -6.65 -7.51 11.95
N GLY A 60 -6.59 -8.17 13.11
CA GLY A 60 -5.77 -7.70 14.24
C GLY A 60 -4.27 -7.74 13.94
N VAL A 61 -3.78 -8.82 13.30
CA VAL A 61 -2.37 -8.94 12.89
C VAL A 61 -2.03 -7.90 11.83
N GLN A 62 -2.85 -7.78 10.79
CA GLN A 62 -2.64 -6.79 9.73
C GLN A 62 -2.64 -5.36 10.30
N THR A 63 -3.59 -5.02 11.17
CA THR A 63 -3.65 -3.71 11.84
C THR A 63 -2.38 -3.45 12.64
N ARG A 64 -1.89 -4.43 13.38
CA ARG A 64 -0.67 -4.28 14.18
C ARG A 64 0.56 -4.03 13.32
N VAL A 65 0.70 -4.75 12.21
CA VAL A 65 1.80 -4.55 11.26
C VAL A 65 1.72 -3.18 10.61
N ILE A 66 0.54 -2.80 10.10
CA ILE A 66 0.32 -1.49 9.49
C ILE A 66 0.66 -0.37 10.46
N SER A 67 0.18 -0.44 11.70
CA SER A 67 0.40 0.62 12.70
C SER A 67 1.87 0.83 13.09
N GLY A 68 2.73 -0.17 12.86
CA GLY A 68 4.17 -0.10 13.07
C GLY A 68 4.99 0.26 11.83
N ALA A 69 4.34 0.38 10.66
CA ALA A 69 5.03 0.65 9.41
C ALA A 69 5.29 2.15 9.19
N SER A 70 6.32 2.48 8.44
CA SER A 70 6.59 3.85 7.98
C SER A 70 5.68 4.27 6.83
N ALA A 71 5.23 3.31 6.01
CA ALA A 71 4.25 3.51 4.95
C ALA A 71 3.51 2.20 4.64
N PHE A 72 2.33 2.33 4.08
CA PHE A 72 1.53 1.23 3.52
C PHE A 72 1.43 1.43 2.00
N ILE A 73 1.60 0.36 1.26
CA ILE A 73 1.41 0.31 -0.19
C ILE A 73 0.55 -0.91 -0.51
N GLY A 74 -0.52 -0.72 -1.27
CA GLY A 74 -1.41 -1.84 -1.60
C GLY A 74 -2.53 -1.46 -2.54
N ASN A 75 -3.46 -2.38 -2.75
CA ASN A 75 -4.64 -2.13 -3.56
C ASN A 75 -5.56 -1.11 -2.86
N TYR A 76 -6.25 -0.32 -3.68
CA TYR A 76 -7.32 0.55 -3.22
C TYR A 76 -8.42 -0.29 -2.53
N GLY A 77 -8.64 -0.07 -1.25
CA GLY A 77 -9.59 -0.84 -0.45
C GLY A 77 -9.43 -0.63 1.06
N GLY A 78 -9.99 -1.53 1.84
CA GLY A 78 -10.10 -1.41 3.29
C GLY A 78 -8.78 -1.19 4.03
N LEU A 79 -7.73 -1.92 3.69
CA LEU A 79 -6.41 -1.77 4.33
C LEU A 79 -5.74 -0.45 3.98
N SER A 80 -5.96 0.06 2.75
CA SER A 80 -5.43 1.36 2.35
C SER A 80 -6.08 2.53 3.10
N TYR A 81 -7.32 2.36 3.59
CA TYR A 81 -7.98 3.30 4.47
C TYR A 81 -7.56 3.14 5.94
N LEU A 82 -7.28 1.90 6.35
CA LEU A 82 -6.85 1.62 7.71
C LEU A 82 -5.51 2.28 8.05
N ALA A 83 -4.57 2.29 7.10
CA ALA A 83 -3.25 2.86 7.30
C ALA A 83 -3.26 4.33 7.76
N PRO A 84 -3.94 5.27 7.07
CA PRO A 84 -4.00 6.66 7.54
C PRO A 84 -4.76 6.81 8.86
N MET A 85 -5.73 5.96 9.17
CA MET A 85 -6.40 5.93 10.48
C MET A 85 -5.43 5.54 11.60
N CYS A 86 -4.42 4.70 11.28
CA CYS A 86 -3.32 4.36 12.19
C CYS A 86 -2.19 5.42 12.20
N GLY A 87 -2.34 6.53 11.49
CA GLY A 87 -1.32 7.57 11.39
C GLY A 87 -0.19 7.25 10.39
N VAL A 88 -0.39 6.27 9.52
CA VAL A 88 0.58 5.78 8.53
C VAL A 88 0.26 6.35 7.16
N ARG A 89 1.29 6.70 6.39
CA ARG A 89 1.12 7.13 4.99
C ARG A 89 0.66 5.94 4.15
N SER A 90 -0.38 6.15 3.34
CA SER A 90 -0.99 5.13 2.49
C SER A 90 -0.91 5.52 1.03
N LEU A 91 -0.35 4.64 0.21
CA LEU A 91 -0.37 4.69 -1.23
C LEU A 91 -1.20 3.51 -1.75
N ALA A 92 -2.34 3.82 -2.34
CA ALA A 92 -3.25 2.83 -2.89
C ALA A 92 -3.18 2.82 -4.42
N PHE A 93 -3.23 1.65 -5.03
CA PHE A 93 -3.27 1.47 -6.47
C PHE A 93 -4.58 0.83 -6.93
N TYR A 94 -5.06 1.26 -8.06
CA TYR A 94 -6.17 0.64 -8.79
C TYR A 94 -5.83 0.54 -10.29
N SER A 95 -6.42 -0.43 -10.98
CA SER A 95 -6.18 -0.67 -12.42
C SER A 95 -7.46 -0.78 -13.24
N ASN A 96 -8.62 -0.62 -12.59
CA ASN A 96 -9.92 -0.67 -13.25
C ASN A 96 -10.78 0.49 -12.76
N PRO A 97 -10.90 1.59 -13.54
CA PRO A 97 -11.73 2.71 -13.17
C PRO A 97 -13.22 2.38 -13.08
N ASP A 98 -13.71 1.34 -13.80
CA ASP A 98 -15.13 0.97 -13.81
C ASP A 98 -15.58 0.33 -12.47
N GLY A 99 -14.65 -0.30 -11.74
CA GLY A 99 -14.90 -0.83 -10.39
C GLY A 99 -14.67 0.19 -9.28
N PHE A 100 -14.37 1.44 -9.62
CA PHE A 100 -13.94 2.47 -8.73
C PHE A 100 -15.03 3.51 -8.48
N SER A 101 -15.38 3.75 -7.23
CA SER A 101 -16.32 4.80 -6.87
C SER A 101 -15.61 6.12 -6.62
N VAL A 102 -15.74 7.07 -7.54
CA VAL A 102 -15.20 8.43 -7.40
C VAL A 102 -15.69 9.09 -6.10
N HIS A 103 -16.94 8.85 -5.71
CA HIS A 103 -17.49 9.37 -4.46
C HIS A 103 -16.78 8.83 -3.22
N HIS A 104 -16.38 7.55 -3.23
CA HIS A 104 -15.61 6.98 -2.13
C HIS A 104 -14.21 7.60 -2.05
N LEU A 105 -13.57 7.88 -3.18
CA LEU A 105 -12.27 8.54 -3.20
C LEU A 105 -12.38 9.99 -2.68
N GLU A 106 -13.36 10.74 -3.14
CA GLU A 106 -13.62 12.11 -2.66
C GLU A 106 -13.88 12.13 -1.16
N LEU A 107 -14.69 11.17 -0.66
CA LEU A 107 -14.94 11.04 0.77
C LEU A 107 -13.65 10.71 1.54
N ALA A 108 -12.85 9.76 1.03
CA ALA A 108 -11.57 9.39 1.63
C ALA A 108 -10.63 10.61 1.71
N HIS A 109 -10.45 11.34 0.61
CA HIS A 109 -9.64 12.56 0.61
C HIS A 109 -10.16 13.60 1.60
N ARG A 110 -11.46 13.82 1.66
CA ARG A 110 -12.08 14.78 2.60
C ARG A 110 -11.88 14.38 4.06
N VAL A 111 -11.94 13.08 4.36
CA VAL A 111 -11.74 12.57 5.72
C VAL A 111 -10.27 12.62 6.09
N PHE A 112 -9.41 12.07 5.25
CA PHE A 112 -7.98 11.91 5.56
C PHE A 112 -7.22 13.24 5.53
N SER A 113 -7.66 14.23 4.74
CA SER A 113 -7.09 15.59 4.79
C SER A 113 -7.26 16.29 6.15
N LYS A 114 -8.17 15.81 7.00
CA LYS A 114 -8.40 16.35 8.34
C LYS A 114 -7.58 15.65 9.42
N LEU A 115 -6.89 14.56 9.09
CA LEU A 115 -6.04 13.85 10.03
C LEU A 115 -4.74 14.64 10.24
N LYS A 116 -4.31 14.73 11.50
CA LYS A 116 -3.02 15.36 11.85
C LYS A 116 -1.82 14.48 11.49
N ARG A 117 -2.04 13.17 11.35
CA ARG A 117 -1.00 12.16 11.05
C ARG A 117 -1.58 11.16 10.05
N GLY A 118 -0.71 10.60 9.22
CA GLY A 118 -1.13 9.75 8.13
C GLY A 118 -1.54 10.56 6.90
N SER A 119 -1.46 9.95 5.75
CA SER A 119 -1.91 10.52 4.47
C SER A 119 -2.47 9.42 3.59
N PHE A 120 -3.28 9.79 2.62
CA PHE A 120 -3.86 8.86 1.67
C PHE A 120 -3.70 9.40 0.25
N LEU A 121 -3.13 8.58 -0.62
CA LEU A 121 -3.05 8.83 -2.05
C LEU A 121 -3.49 7.58 -2.81
N ALA A 122 -4.36 7.73 -3.80
CA ALA A 122 -4.74 6.66 -4.72
C ALA A 122 -4.31 7.01 -6.14
N LEU A 123 -3.67 6.05 -6.81
CA LEU A 123 -3.12 6.21 -8.15
C LEU A 123 -3.64 5.11 -9.08
N ASP A 124 -3.91 5.51 -10.32
CA ASP A 124 -4.18 4.58 -11.40
C ASP A 124 -2.86 3.97 -11.91
N VAL A 125 -2.77 2.64 -11.89
CA VAL A 125 -1.58 1.93 -12.37
C VAL A 125 -1.33 2.22 -13.86
N GLN A 126 -2.38 2.37 -14.67
CA GLN A 126 -2.27 2.66 -16.09
C GLN A 126 -1.76 4.08 -16.38
N ALA A 127 -1.92 4.99 -15.41
CA ALA A 127 -1.44 6.37 -15.53
C ALA A 127 -0.01 6.58 -14.99
N LEU A 128 0.63 5.57 -14.43
CA LEU A 128 1.94 5.70 -13.77
C LEU A 128 3.06 6.08 -14.73
N ASP A 129 3.01 5.65 -16.00
CA ASP A 129 4.00 6.03 -17.01
C ASP A 129 3.97 7.55 -17.30
N MET A 130 2.81 8.19 -17.13
CA MET A 130 2.66 9.63 -17.31
C MET A 130 3.18 10.44 -16.12
N VAL A 131 3.25 9.84 -14.95
CA VAL A 131 3.62 10.55 -13.70
C VAL A 131 5.13 10.46 -13.41
N GLY A 132 5.89 9.65 -14.15
CA GLY A 132 7.34 9.51 -13.97
C GLY A 132 7.74 8.91 -12.61
N LEU A 133 6.79 8.34 -11.88
CA LEU A 133 6.96 7.80 -10.52
C LEU A 133 7.94 6.64 -10.44
N VAL A 134 8.18 5.95 -11.56
CA VAL A 134 9.10 4.81 -11.62
C VAL A 134 10.56 5.25 -11.64
N ALA A 135 10.84 6.47 -12.07
CA ALA A 135 12.20 6.99 -12.23
C ALA A 135 12.70 7.81 -11.03
N GLY A 136 11.80 8.37 -10.20
CA GLY A 136 12.16 9.36 -9.17
C GLY A 136 12.11 8.88 -7.71
N GLY A 137 11.74 7.64 -7.46
CA GLY A 137 11.38 7.17 -6.11
C GLY A 137 9.96 7.57 -5.74
N LEU A 138 9.35 6.81 -4.83
CA LEU A 138 8.02 7.16 -4.32
C LEU A 138 8.15 8.30 -3.31
N PRO A 139 7.57 9.48 -3.55
CA PRO A 139 7.70 10.63 -2.63
C PRO A 139 7.25 10.32 -1.20
N LEU A 140 6.32 9.35 -1.06
CA LEU A 140 5.83 8.89 0.24
C LEU A 140 6.90 8.20 1.10
N LEU A 141 8.01 7.77 0.51
CA LEU A 141 9.10 7.07 1.19
C LEU A 141 10.30 7.98 1.45
N SER A 142 10.30 9.20 0.91
CA SER A 142 11.38 10.16 1.15
C SER A 142 11.22 10.78 2.54
N PRO A 143 12.24 10.71 3.41
CA PRO A 143 12.20 11.33 4.74
C PRO A 143 12.14 12.85 4.71
N GLU A 144 12.49 13.48 3.57
CA GLU A 144 12.60 14.94 3.44
C GLU A 144 11.25 15.70 3.46
N LEU A 145 10.10 15.01 3.29
CA LEU A 145 8.79 15.64 3.39
C LEU A 145 8.24 15.73 4.84
N ALA A 146 9.00 15.24 5.83
CA ALA A 146 8.60 15.33 7.23
C ALA A 146 9.04 16.66 7.91
N GLY A 147 9.72 17.55 7.19
CA GLY A 147 10.39 18.73 7.74
C GLY A 147 9.83 20.09 7.31
N VAL A 148 8.58 20.20 6.91
CA VAL A 148 7.96 21.50 6.67
C VAL A 148 6.75 21.63 7.60
N ASP A 149 7.02 22.17 8.78
CA ASP A 149 6.23 23.10 9.56
C ASP A 149 6.74 23.13 11.02
N GLU A 150 7.86 23.84 11.22
CA GLU A 150 8.09 24.58 12.46
C GLU A 150 8.45 26.02 12.06
N ALA A 151 7.44 26.84 11.95
CA ALA A 151 7.52 28.29 12.04
C ALA A 151 6.15 28.85 12.46
#